data_ad9eca001251c731246ec8bc07a51598
#
_entry.id   ad9eca001251c731246ec8bc07a51598
#
_cell.length_a   1.000
_cell.length_b   1.000
_cell.length_c   1.000
_cell.angle_alpha   90.00
_cell.angle_beta   90.00
_cell.angle_gamma   90.00
#
_symmetry.space_group_name_H-M   'P 1'
#
loop_
_entity.id
_entity.type
_entity.pdbx_description
1 polymer ?
#
loop_
_entity_poly.entity_id
_entity_poly.type
_entity_poly.pdbx_seq_one_letter_code
_entity_poly.pdbx_strand_id
1 'polypeptide(L)'
;MAAPPEPRLGIAAIAIHEPAWRLDNAWFGDTMPRKFAHHTGIESRGISPVDEVTMGLAAVRTLQKQTGCSLADCRGIMFVSPSFLPPSVALRHLDPAGAAAERPSAAARVLVARLGLPGCRAVGINWFCCGYSRALALVQRRWAPRLALRRNEYVLVVVATRISRITDYGCGQTAGLFGDMASATLVTTMANRRHPVHFEIVHAAAEKQPADRPAFDFQIRHNVPLPAARGGRDQAAERIVYSLDGMAIAELAPRAMAAATASSLAAAQLTPADVDFVVPHQAGTGIVRFTGMQLDSLGVHGELVNGLVAHTGNVSACSVPHALAHTWPRLRGVVACPTAAVGSPGRPEVLQGCVLLRATPHHARQPGVAA
;
A
#
# COMPACT_ATOMS: atom_id res chain seq x y z
N MET A 1 -14.83 22.71 -29.48
CA MET A 1 -15.58 21.80 -28.60
C MET A 1 -14.78 21.64 -27.33
N ALA A 2 -15.35 21.92 -26.17
CA ALA A 2 -14.70 21.64 -24.89
C ALA A 2 -14.49 20.12 -24.75
N ALA A 3 -13.31 19.71 -24.24
CA ALA A 3 -13.07 18.31 -23.95
C ALA A 3 -14.18 17.80 -23.00
N PRO A 4 -14.69 16.56 -23.18
CA PRO A 4 -15.67 16.02 -22.26
C PRO A 4 -15.08 16.02 -20.84
N PRO A 5 -15.88 16.30 -19.82
CA PRO A 5 -15.41 16.30 -18.44
C PRO A 5 -14.80 14.94 -18.09
N GLU A 6 -13.67 14.97 -17.39
CA GLU A 6 -13.00 13.73 -16.96
C GLU A 6 -13.97 12.87 -16.13
N PRO A 7 -14.01 11.55 -16.37
CA PRO A 7 -14.92 10.68 -15.66
C PRO A 7 -14.55 10.66 -14.16
N ARG A 8 -15.53 11.01 -13.31
CA ARG A 8 -15.37 10.87 -11.86
C ARG A 8 -15.30 9.40 -11.49
N LEU A 9 -14.27 9.05 -10.75
CA LEU A 9 -13.98 7.68 -10.33
C LEU A 9 -14.16 7.53 -8.82
N GLY A 10 -14.36 6.30 -8.39
CA GLY A 10 -14.36 5.99 -6.97
C GLY A 10 -14.11 4.53 -6.67
N ILE A 11 -13.98 4.26 -5.39
CA ILE A 11 -13.76 2.94 -4.83
C ILE A 11 -15.12 2.34 -4.48
N ALA A 12 -15.41 1.19 -5.08
CA ALA A 12 -16.65 0.44 -4.83
C ALA A 12 -16.44 -0.68 -3.78
N ALA A 13 -15.25 -1.27 -3.71
CA ALA A 13 -14.94 -2.30 -2.73
C ALA A 13 -13.43 -2.45 -2.54
N ILE A 14 -13.04 -2.94 -1.37
CA ILE A 14 -11.68 -3.37 -1.05
C ILE A 14 -11.75 -4.75 -0.38
N ALA A 15 -10.96 -5.69 -0.88
CA ALA A 15 -10.77 -6.99 -0.24
C ALA A 15 -9.33 -7.15 0.21
N ILE A 16 -9.14 -7.79 1.36
CA ILE A 16 -7.83 -8.07 1.96
C ILE A 16 -7.57 -9.56 1.95
N HIS A 17 -6.33 -9.95 1.71
CA HIS A 17 -5.83 -11.29 1.91
C HIS A 17 -4.64 -11.23 2.86
N GLU A 18 -4.83 -11.76 4.05
CA GLU A 18 -3.78 -11.92 5.07
C GLU A 18 -3.19 -13.32 5.00
N PRO A 19 -1.86 -13.47 5.10
CA PRO A 19 -1.23 -14.77 5.26
C PRO A 19 -1.72 -15.46 6.56
N ALA A 20 -1.99 -16.75 6.48
CA ALA A 20 -2.41 -17.53 7.64
C ALA A 20 -1.27 -17.72 8.66
N TRP A 21 -0.01 -17.67 8.19
CA TRP A 21 1.14 -17.84 9.07
C TRP A 21 1.53 -16.50 9.70
N ARG A 22 1.67 -16.50 11.02
CA ARG A 22 2.02 -15.33 11.82
C ARG A 22 3.34 -15.56 12.56
N LEU A 23 4.10 -14.49 12.71
CA LEU A 23 5.37 -14.46 13.41
C LEU A 23 5.28 -13.46 14.57
N ASP A 24 5.41 -13.94 15.79
CA ASP A 24 5.36 -13.14 17.00
C ASP A 24 6.71 -12.48 17.32
N ASN A 25 6.69 -11.47 18.16
CA ASN A 25 7.91 -10.80 18.62
C ASN A 25 8.87 -11.74 19.35
N ALA A 26 8.36 -12.74 20.06
CA ALA A 26 9.17 -13.75 20.78
C ALA A 26 10.09 -14.54 19.85
N TRP A 27 9.72 -14.73 18.58
CA TRP A 27 10.57 -15.42 17.60
C TRP A 27 11.94 -14.78 17.43
N PHE A 28 12.03 -13.46 17.56
CA PHE A 28 13.27 -12.71 17.31
C PHE A 28 14.28 -12.81 18.46
N GLY A 29 13.84 -13.15 19.67
CA GLY A 29 14.71 -13.22 20.85
C GLY A 29 15.49 -11.93 21.05
N ASP A 30 16.80 -12.04 21.28
CA ASP A 30 17.69 -10.89 21.55
C ASP A 30 17.93 -9.97 20.35
N THR A 31 17.55 -10.38 19.13
CA THR A 31 17.63 -9.52 17.94
C THR A 31 16.67 -8.34 18.05
N MET A 32 15.53 -8.52 18.75
CA MET A 32 14.53 -7.46 18.87
C MET A 32 14.83 -6.52 20.03
N PRO A 33 14.86 -5.18 19.78
CA PRO A 33 15.04 -4.21 20.85
C PRO A 33 13.95 -4.32 21.92
N ARG A 34 14.33 -4.25 23.20
CA ARG A 34 13.40 -4.41 24.35
C ARG A 34 12.17 -3.49 24.30
N LYS A 35 12.29 -2.30 23.71
CA LYS A 35 11.20 -1.31 23.58
C LYS A 35 10.52 -1.34 22.22
N PHE A 36 10.79 -2.36 21.40
CA PHE A 36 10.28 -2.43 20.03
C PHE A 36 8.75 -2.28 19.95
N ALA A 37 8.01 -3.13 20.65
CA ALA A 37 6.55 -3.09 20.64
C ALA A 37 5.99 -1.76 21.20
N HIS A 38 6.66 -1.19 22.23
CA HIS A 38 6.27 0.10 22.78
C HIS A 38 6.38 1.24 21.77
N HIS A 39 7.44 1.27 20.96
CA HIS A 39 7.65 2.34 19.98
C HIS A 39 6.86 2.13 18.68
N THR A 40 6.73 0.88 18.25
CA THR A 40 6.12 0.56 16.95
C THR A 40 4.64 0.18 17.05
N GLY A 41 4.20 -0.33 18.21
CA GLY A 41 2.89 -0.93 18.41
C GLY A 41 2.75 -2.31 17.74
N ILE A 42 3.85 -2.92 17.22
CA ILE A 42 3.82 -4.20 16.50
C ILE A 42 4.05 -5.36 17.47
N GLU A 43 3.12 -6.29 17.53
CA GLU A 43 3.17 -7.49 18.35
C GLU A 43 3.45 -8.75 17.50
N SER A 44 2.84 -8.81 16.33
CA SER A 44 3.02 -9.90 15.37
C SER A 44 2.89 -9.41 13.92
N ARG A 45 3.26 -10.24 12.97
CA ARG A 45 3.11 -9.95 11.52
C ARG A 45 2.81 -11.21 10.73
N GLY A 46 2.10 -11.04 9.61
CA GLY A 46 1.87 -12.11 8.67
C GLY A 46 3.12 -12.37 7.83
N ILE A 47 3.41 -13.62 7.55
CA ILE A 47 4.49 -14.05 6.65
C ILE A 47 3.90 -14.96 5.59
N SER A 48 4.12 -14.63 4.32
CA SER A 48 3.58 -15.41 3.20
C SER A 48 4.55 -16.48 2.73
N PRO A 49 4.12 -17.75 2.66
CA PRO A 49 4.92 -18.80 2.02
C PRO A 49 4.83 -18.76 0.48
N VAL A 50 3.90 -17.99 -0.08
CA VAL A 50 3.66 -17.91 -1.53
C VAL A 50 4.09 -16.57 -2.10
N ASP A 51 4.26 -16.54 -3.42
CA ASP A 51 4.69 -15.34 -4.15
C ASP A 51 3.60 -14.25 -4.20
N GLU A 52 4.02 -13.04 -4.59
CA GLU A 52 3.19 -11.84 -4.66
C GLU A 52 2.02 -11.98 -5.64
N VAL A 53 2.22 -12.71 -6.75
CA VAL A 53 1.15 -12.95 -7.74
C VAL A 53 0.08 -13.86 -7.15
N THR A 54 0.48 -14.90 -6.45
CA THR A 54 -0.44 -15.83 -5.77
C THR A 54 -1.23 -15.14 -4.66
N MET A 55 -0.57 -14.27 -3.87
CA MET A 55 -1.25 -13.43 -2.87
C MET A 55 -2.25 -12.48 -3.53
N GLY A 56 -1.83 -11.79 -4.60
CA GLY A 56 -2.70 -10.89 -5.36
C GLY A 56 -3.91 -11.60 -5.96
N LEU A 57 -3.71 -12.81 -6.50
CA LEU A 57 -4.79 -13.66 -7.00
C LEU A 57 -5.80 -14.01 -5.89
N ALA A 58 -5.31 -14.34 -4.69
CA ALA A 58 -6.16 -14.62 -3.54
C ALA A 58 -7.01 -13.40 -3.14
N ALA A 59 -6.41 -12.20 -3.12
CA ALA A 59 -7.14 -10.96 -2.84
C ALA A 59 -8.22 -10.68 -3.89
N VAL A 60 -7.94 -10.87 -5.19
CA VAL A 60 -8.94 -10.72 -6.26
C VAL A 60 -10.08 -11.72 -6.10
N ARG A 61 -9.78 -12.98 -5.78
CA ARG A 61 -10.82 -14.00 -5.52
C ARG A 61 -11.69 -13.65 -4.30
N THR A 62 -11.08 -13.11 -3.25
CA THR A 62 -11.83 -12.60 -2.09
C THR A 62 -12.76 -11.46 -2.50
N LEU A 63 -12.27 -10.50 -3.30
CA LEU A 63 -13.09 -9.42 -3.83
C LEU A 63 -14.27 -9.93 -4.65
N GLN A 64 -14.04 -10.91 -5.54
CA GLN A 64 -15.12 -11.52 -6.33
C GLN A 64 -16.19 -12.17 -5.45
N LYS A 65 -15.79 -12.90 -4.40
CA LYS A 65 -16.73 -13.51 -3.44
C LYS A 65 -17.57 -12.46 -2.69
N GLN A 66 -16.96 -11.35 -2.31
CA GLN A 66 -17.62 -10.27 -1.58
C GLN A 66 -18.59 -9.46 -2.44
N THR A 67 -18.25 -9.23 -3.71
CA THR A 67 -18.97 -8.27 -4.57
C THR A 67 -19.76 -8.92 -5.70
N GLY A 68 -19.52 -10.20 -6.00
CA GLY A 68 -20.07 -10.85 -7.19
C GLY A 68 -19.54 -10.27 -8.51
N CYS A 69 -18.43 -9.51 -8.51
CA CYS A 69 -17.92 -8.86 -9.72
C CYS A 69 -17.47 -9.89 -10.77
N SER A 70 -17.88 -9.64 -12.02
CA SER A 70 -17.47 -10.43 -13.17
C SER A 70 -16.13 -9.95 -13.70
N LEU A 71 -15.14 -10.82 -13.80
CA LEU A 71 -13.84 -10.47 -14.40
C LEU A 71 -13.95 -10.06 -15.87
N ALA A 72 -15.02 -10.43 -16.58
CA ALA A 72 -15.27 -9.98 -17.95
C ALA A 72 -15.45 -8.45 -18.04
N ASP A 73 -15.88 -7.80 -16.96
CA ASP A 73 -16.04 -6.35 -16.87
C ASP A 73 -14.73 -5.62 -16.44
N CYS A 74 -13.67 -6.37 -16.12
CA CYS A 74 -12.37 -5.80 -15.75
C CYS A 74 -11.58 -5.34 -16.97
N ARG A 75 -11.33 -4.05 -17.09
CA ARG A 75 -10.62 -3.43 -18.24
C ARG A 75 -9.13 -3.23 -17.99
N GLY A 76 -8.69 -3.29 -16.76
CA GLY A 76 -7.29 -3.12 -16.41
C GLY A 76 -6.94 -3.55 -15.01
N ILE A 77 -5.71 -4.01 -14.83
CA ILE A 77 -5.12 -4.35 -13.52
C ILE A 77 -3.85 -3.54 -13.33
N MET A 78 -3.85 -2.70 -12.29
CA MET A 78 -2.65 -2.05 -11.77
C MET A 78 -2.12 -2.94 -10.65
N PHE A 79 -0.99 -3.62 -10.89
CA PHE A 79 -0.34 -4.48 -9.89
C PHE A 79 0.75 -3.69 -9.18
N VAL A 80 0.66 -3.60 -7.87
CA VAL A 80 1.61 -2.87 -7.02
C VAL A 80 2.35 -3.89 -6.15
N SER A 81 3.68 -3.90 -6.23
CA SER A 81 4.48 -4.69 -5.30
C SER A 81 5.77 -3.99 -4.91
N PRO A 82 5.92 -3.63 -3.63
CA PRO A 82 7.14 -3.03 -3.09
C PRO A 82 8.26 -4.04 -2.84
N SER A 83 7.97 -5.33 -2.89
CA SER A 83 8.92 -6.40 -2.56
C SER A 83 9.85 -6.78 -3.72
N PHE A 84 9.59 -6.31 -4.94
CA PHE A 84 10.50 -6.53 -6.06
C PHE A 84 11.75 -5.65 -5.96
N LEU A 85 12.89 -6.23 -6.21
CA LEU A 85 14.16 -5.50 -6.21
C LEU A 85 14.15 -4.41 -7.31
N PRO A 86 14.63 -3.21 -7.02
CA PRO A 86 14.83 -2.21 -8.06
C PRO A 86 15.74 -2.74 -9.17
N PRO A 87 15.53 -2.35 -10.45
CA PRO A 87 16.33 -2.86 -11.57
C PRO A 87 17.85 -2.72 -11.38
N SER A 88 18.31 -1.61 -10.77
CA SER A 88 19.72 -1.38 -10.50
C SER A 88 20.33 -2.37 -9.48
N VAL A 89 19.52 -2.88 -8.56
CA VAL A 89 19.93 -3.89 -7.58
C VAL A 89 19.83 -5.29 -8.20
N ALA A 90 18.73 -5.61 -8.87
CA ALA A 90 18.53 -6.89 -9.51
C ALA A 90 19.62 -7.19 -10.56
N LEU A 91 19.96 -6.23 -11.42
CA LEU A 91 20.99 -6.38 -12.44
C LEU A 91 22.41 -6.55 -11.88
N ARG A 92 22.68 -6.07 -10.64
CA ARG A 92 23.99 -6.24 -9.99
C ARG A 92 24.16 -7.57 -9.28
N HIS A 93 23.04 -8.16 -8.83
CA HIS A 93 23.07 -9.26 -7.87
C HIS A 93 22.35 -10.54 -8.33
N LEU A 94 21.61 -10.48 -9.43
CA LEU A 94 20.90 -11.64 -9.99
C LEU A 94 21.36 -11.91 -11.42
N ASP A 95 21.18 -13.13 -11.87
CA ASP A 95 21.32 -13.44 -13.29
C ASP A 95 20.25 -12.69 -14.14
N PRO A 96 20.43 -12.63 -15.48
CA PRO A 96 19.50 -11.92 -16.37
C PRO A 96 18.05 -12.39 -16.25
N ALA A 97 17.81 -13.69 -16.05
CA ALA A 97 16.46 -14.25 -15.91
C ALA A 97 15.84 -13.85 -14.57
N GLY A 98 16.60 -13.96 -13.46
CA GLY A 98 16.18 -13.50 -12.15
C GLY A 98 15.92 -12.00 -12.12
N ALA A 99 16.81 -11.19 -12.74
CA ALA A 99 16.61 -9.74 -12.84
C ALA A 99 15.37 -9.36 -13.66
N ALA A 100 15.03 -10.15 -14.70
CA ALA A 100 13.81 -9.94 -15.47
C ALA A 100 12.55 -10.29 -14.68
N ALA A 101 12.62 -11.32 -13.83
CA ALA A 101 11.52 -11.73 -12.96
C ALA A 101 11.18 -10.67 -11.88
N GLU A 102 12.15 -9.86 -11.45
CA GLU A 102 11.96 -8.77 -10.51
C GLU A 102 11.20 -7.55 -11.09
N ARG A 103 10.71 -7.63 -12.33
CA ARG A 103 9.95 -6.54 -12.95
C ARG A 103 8.47 -6.63 -12.55
N PRO A 104 7.90 -5.62 -11.86
CA PRO A 104 6.49 -5.62 -11.47
C PRO A 104 5.54 -5.81 -12.66
N SER A 105 5.92 -5.34 -13.86
CA SER A 105 5.13 -5.52 -15.08
C SER A 105 5.10 -6.99 -15.57
N ALA A 106 6.12 -7.79 -15.29
CA ALA A 106 6.09 -9.24 -15.58
C ALA A 106 5.08 -9.92 -14.64
N ALA A 107 5.12 -9.63 -13.35
CA ALA A 107 4.16 -10.14 -12.38
C ALA A 107 2.72 -9.74 -12.70
N ALA A 108 2.49 -8.49 -13.14
CA ALA A 108 1.17 -8.04 -13.59
C ALA A 108 0.62 -8.87 -14.76
N ARG A 109 1.46 -9.19 -15.73
CA ARG A 109 1.05 -10.08 -16.87
C ARG A 109 0.75 -11.50 -16.41
N VAL A 110 1.54 -12.05 -15.51
CA VAL A 110 1.28 -13.38 -14.93
C VAL A 110 -0.05 -13.39 -14.17
N LEU A 111 -0.34 -12.36 -13.38
CA LEU A 111 -1.63 -12.24 -12.68
C LEU A 111 -2.81 -12.22 -13.66
N VAL A 112 -2.74 -11.38 -14.70
CA VAL A 112 -3.78 -11.30 -15.74
C VAL A 112 -3.98 -12.66 -16.44
N ALA A 113 -2.90 -13.35 -16.79
CA ALA A 113 -2.98 -14.68 -17.40
C ALA A 113 -3.64 -15.71 -16.47
N ARG A 114 -3.27 -15.73 -15.18
CA ARG A 114 -3.88 -16.63 -14.16
C ARG A 114 -5.35 -16.31 -13.88
N LEU A 115 -5.78 -15.09 -14.15
CA LEU A 115 -7.18 -14.67 -14.04
C LEU A 115 -8.00 -14.98 -15.33
N GLY A 116 -7.36 -15.44 -16.40
CA GLY A 116 -8.02 -15.72 -17.68
C GLY A 116 -8.44 -14.44 -18.42
N LEU A 117 -7.68 -13.35 -18.32
CA LEU A 117 -8.02 -12.02 -18.85
C LEU A 117 -7.05 -11.55 -19.96
N PRO A 118 -6.93 -12.25 -21.10
CA PRO A 118 -5.90 -11.96 -22.12
C PRO A 118 -6.00 -10.56 -22.73
N GLY A 119 -7.19 -9.95 -22.74
CA GLY A 119 -7.44 -8.59 -23.25
C GLY A 119 -7.36 -7.48 -22.18
N CYS A 120 -7.10 -7.82 -20.92
CA CYS A 120 -7.04 -6.86 -19.85
C CYS A 120 -5.70 -6.13 -19.85
N ARG A 121 -5.73 -4.79 -19.74
CA ARG A 121 -4.50 -4.00 -19.62
C ARG A 121 -3.83 -4.26 -18.28
N ALA A 122 -2.54 -4.63 -18.31
CA ALA A 122 -1.75 -4.89 -17.12
C ALA A 122 -0.55 -3.94 -17.01
N VAL A 123 -0.40 -3.29 -15.87
CA VAL A 123 0.80 -2.49 -15.53
C VAL A 123 1.22 -2.82 -14.12
N GLY A 124 2.51 -3.09 -13.94
CA GLY A 124 3.10 -3.28 -12.61
C GLY A 124 3.95 -2.09 -12.22
N ILE A 125 3.88 -1.71 -10.95
CA ILE A 125 4.66 -0.62 -10.37
C ILE A 125 5.27 -1.02 -9.03
N ASN A 126 6.43 -0.43 -8.72
CA ASN A 126 7.02 -0.42 -7.39
C ASN A 126 7.22 1.05 -6.98
N TRP A 127 6.53 1.47 -5.94
CA TRP A 127 6.63 2.79 -5.31
C TRP A 127 6.61 2.65 -3.79
N PHE A 128 7.16 1.55 -3.29
CA PHE A 128 7.20 1.21 -1.87
C PHE A 128 5.85 1.49 -1.18
N CYS A 129 5.86 2.12 0.01
CA CYS A 129 4.62 2.41 0.75
C CYS A 129 3.67 3.39 0.04
N CYS A 130 4.17 4.22 -0.90
CA CYS A 130 3.35 5.11 -1.72
C CYS A 130 2.72 4.43 -2.95
N GLY A 131 2.93 3.12 -3.13
CA GLY A 131 2.49 2.39 -4.32
C GLY A 131 1.00 2.44 -4.56
N TYR A 132 0.18 2.36 -3.51
CA TYR A 132 -1.27 2.46 -3.63
C TYR A 132 -1.73 3.84 -4.10
N SER A 133 -1.23 4.91 -3.47
CA SER A 133 -1.53 6.29 -3.88
C SER A 133 -1.08 6.56 -5.32
N ARG A 134 0.11 6.04 -5.71
CA ARG A 134 0.61 6.13 -7.09
C ARG A 134 -0.28 5.40 -8.07
N ALA A 135 -0.77 4.21 -7.73
CA ALA A 135 -1.67 3.44 -8.57
C ALA A 135 -2.99 4.18 -8.81
N LEU A 136 -3.62 4.70 -7.77
CA LEU A 136 -4.86 5.47 -7.88
C LEU A 136 -4.66 6.75 -8.70
N ALA A 137 -3.55 7.47 -8.51
CA ALA A 137 -3.20 8.63 -9.32
C ALA A 137 -3.05 8.30 -10.81
N LEU A 138 -2.42 7.16 -11.14
CA LEU A 138 -2.29 6.70 -12.53
C LEU A 138 -3.64 6.27 -13.12
N VAL A 139 -4.48 5.60 -12.33
CA VAL A 139 -5.83 5.23 -12.76
C VAL A 139 -6.64 6.48 -13.05
N GLN A 140 -6.67 7.45 -12.14
CA GLN A 140 -7.43 8.69 -12.28
C GLN A 140 -6.96 9.51 -13.49
N ARG A 141 -5.65 9.80 -13.58
CA ARG A 141 -5.13 10.75 -14.57
C ARG A 141 -4.85 10.15 -15.95
N ARG A 142 -4.57 8.86 -16.05
CA ARG A 142 -4.11 8.24 -17.30
C ARG A 142 -5.01 7.12 -17.80
N TRP A 143 -5.56 6.30 -16.94
CA TRP A 143 -6.30 5.14 -17.36
C TRP A 143 -7.78 5.43 -17.59
N ALA A 144 -8.43 6.15 -16.68
CA ALA A 144 -9.84 6.48 -16.85
C ALA A 144 -10.14 7.20 -18.16
N PRO A 145 -9.39 8.25 -18.57
CA PRO A 145 -9.62 8.89 -19.86
C PRO A 145 -9.36 7.97 -21.06
N ARG A 146 -8.37 7.06 -20.96
CA ARG A 146 -7.98 6.19 -22.09
C ARG A 146 -8.82 4.94 -22.22
N LEU A 147 -9.28 4.36 -21.12
CA LEU A 147 -10.09 3.14 -21.12
C LEU A 147 -11.56 3.42 -21.42
N ALA A 148 -12.00 4.69 -21.30
CA ALA A 148 -13.39 5.11 -21.50
C ALA A 148 -14.37 4.11 -20.86
N LEU A 149 -14.18 3.85 -19.54
CA LEU A 149 -14.92 2.82 -18.82
C LEU A 149 -16.43 2.96 -19.01
N ARG A 150 -17.04 1.90 -19.49
CA ARG A 150 -18.48 1.81 -19.62
C ARG A 150 -19.13 1.67 -18.25
N ARG A 151 -20.45 1.81 -18.18
CA ARG A 151 -21.23 1.89 -16.96
C ARG A 151 -21.01 0.76 -15.94
N ASN A 152 -20.65 -0.44 -16.39
CA ASN A 152 -20.42 -1.61 -15.52
C ASN A 152 -18.95 -2.03 -15.45
N GLU A 153 -18.08 -1.37 -16.20
CA GLU A 153 -16.66 -1.72 -16.28
C GLU A 153 -15.88 -1.11 -15.11
N TYR A 154 -14.77 -1.75 -14.79
CA TYR A 154 -13.91 -1.35 -13.68
C TYR A 154 -12.44 -1.65 -13.94
N VAL A 155 -11.60 -1.08 -13.10
CA VAL A 155 -10.16 -1.36 -12.99
C VAL A 155 -9.90 -1.95 -11.61
N LEU A 156 -8.99 -2.91 -11.52
CA LEU A 156 -8.47 -3.41 -10.25
C LEU A 156 -7.13 -2.76 -9.92
N VAL A 157 -7.01 -2.27 -8.70
CA VAL A 157 -5.71 -1.97 -8.09
C VAL A 157 -5.40 -3.12 -7.13
N VAL A 158 -4.47 -3.97 -7.52
CA VAL A 158 -4.04 -5.14 -6.74
C VAL A 158 -2.69 -4.83 -6.13
N VAL A 159 -2.62 -4.81 -4.81
CA VAL A 159 -1.37 -4.63 -4.07
C VAL A 159 -0.99 -5.97 -3.45
N ALA A 160 0.25 -6.39 -3.63
CA ALA A 160 0.78 -7.57 -2.98
C ALA A 160 2.17 -7.26 -2.42
N THR A 161 2.28 -7.26 -1.10
CA THR A 161 3.51 -6.99 -0.36
C THR A 161 4.04 -8.28 0.23
N ARG A 162 5.26 -8.64 -0.10
CA ARG A 162 6.02 -9.76 0.50
C ARG A 162 7.37 -9.25 0.93
N ILE A 163 7.36 -8.26 1.83
CA ILE A 163 8.59 -7.64 2.32
C ILE A 163 9.45 -8.64 3.10
N SER A 164 8.83 -9.68 3.66
CA SER A 164 9.55 -10.80 4.30
C SER A 164 10.67 -11.38 3.43
N ARG A 165 10.53 -11.35 2.10
CA ARG A 165 11.54 -11.86 1.16
C ARG A 165 12.85 -11.04 1.10
N ILE A 166 12.79 -9.78 1.52
CA ILE A 166 13.93 -8.85 1.50
C ILE A 166 14.24 -8.26 2.90
N THR A 167 13.59 -8.77 3.94
CA THR A 167 13.83 -8.35 5.33
C THR A 167 15.12 -8.99 5.86
N ASP A 168 15.97 -8.19 6.51
CA ASP A 168 17.08 -8.68 7.32
C ASP A 168 16.58 -9.06 8.71
N TYR A 169 16.33 -10.35 8.91
CA TYR A 169 15.87 -10.89 10.19
C TYR A 169 16.95 -10.95 11.27
N GLY A 170 18.21 -10.68 10.90
CA GLY A 170 19.31 -10.52 11.84
C GLY A 170 19.53 -9.08 12.32
N CYS A 171 18.82 -8.10 11.75
CA CYS A 171 18.97 -6.69 12.09
C CYS A 171 17.83 -6.20 13.00
N GLY A 172 18.11 -5.82 14.23
CA GLY A 172 17.11 -5.36 15.20
C GLY A 172 16.31 -4.12 14.78
N GLN A 173 16.78 -3.35 13.81
CA GLN A 173 16.06 -2.18 13.30
C GLN A 173 14.96 -2.56 12.31
N THR A 174 15.13 -3.67 11.56
CA THR A 174 14.24 -4.04 10.44
C THR A 174 13.51 -5.35 10.68
N ALA A 175 14.09 -6.26 11.44
CA ALA A 175 13.64 -7.65 11.58
C ALA A 175 12.15 -7.80 11.93
N GLY A 176 11.68 -6.99 12.87
CA GLY A 176 10.32 -7.06 13.39
C GLY A 176 9.30 -6.13 12.72
N LEU A 177 9.73 -5.23 11.82
CA LEU A 177 8.87 -4.15 11.35
C LEU A 177 7.80 -4.61 10.37
N PHE A 178 8.16 -5.47 9.42
CA PHE A 178 7.34 -5.67 8.22
C PHE A 178 6.57 -6.98 8.26
N GLY A 179 5.37 -6.91 7.70
CA GLY A 179 4.54 -8.06 7.40
C GLY A 179 4.13 -8.12 5.94
N ASP A 180 3.63 -9.29 5.53
CA ASP A 180 3.14 -9.56 4.19
C ASP A 180 1.62 -9.45 4.16
N MET A 181 1.08 -8.95 3.04
CA MET A 181 -0.36 -8.81 2.84
C MET A 181 -0.66 -8.59 1.36
N ALA A 182 -1.87 -8.92 0.92
CA ALA A 182 -2.38 -8.46 -0.37
C ALA A 182 -3.75 -7.82 -0.25
N SER A 183 -4.06 -6.92 -1.18
CA SER A 183 -5.37 -6.30 -1.32
C SER A 183 -5.79 -6.21 -2.78
N ALA A 184 -7.10 -6.18 -3.01
CA ALA A 184 -7.68 -5.88 -4.30
C ALA A 184 -8.75 -4.78 -4.12
N THR A 185 -8.59 -3.68 -4.84
CA THR A 185 -9.51 -2.53 -4.82
C THR A 185 -10.22 -2.43 -6.15
N LEU A 186 -11.55 -2.41 -6.15
CA LEU A 186 -12.39 -2.18 -7.32
C LEU A 186 -12.59 -0.68 -7.50
N VAL A 187 -12.05 -0.14 -8.58
CA VAL A 187 -12.18 1.27 -8.97
C VAL A 187 -13.03 1.39 -10.21
N THR A 188 -14.08 2.19 -10.15
CA THR A 188 -15.03 2.33 -11.26
C THR A 188 -15.57 3.76 -11.35
N THR A 189 -16.40 4.03 -12.35
CA THR A 189 -17.05 5.33 -12.52
C THR A 189 -18.21 5.51 -11.54
N MET A 190 -18.52 6.76 -11.18
CA MET A 190 -19.68 7.10 -10.35
C MET A 190 -21.02 6.64 -10.95
N ALA A 191 -21.04 6.34 -12.24
CA ALA A 191 -22.23 5.86 -12.96
C ALA A 191 -22.44 4.34 -12.87
N ASN A 192 -21.51 3.59 -12.25
CA ASN A 192 -21.62 2.14 -12.12
C ASN A 192 -22.76 1.77 -11.14
N ARG A 193 -23.79 1.06 -11.66
CA ARG A 193 -24.93 0.63 -10.85
C ARG A 193 -24.79 -0.79 -10.30
N ARG A 194 -23.92 -1.61 -10.90
CA ARG A 194 -23.64 -2.97 -10.40
C ARG A 194 -22.72 -2.94 -9.18
N HIS A 195 -21.76 -2.03 -9.23
CA HIS A 195 -20.78 -1.83 -8.15
C HIS A 195 -20.83 -0.36 -7.75
N PRO A 196 -21.81 0.03 -6.91
CA PRO A 196 -21.97 1.41 -6.50
C PRO A 196 -20.72 1.90 -5.79
N VAL A 197 -20.31 3.12 -6.09
CA VAL A 197 -19.14 3.74 -5.48
C VAL A 197 -19.47 4.16 -4.05
N HIS A 198 -18.65 3.72 -3.11
CA HIS A 198 -18.71 4.13 -1.71
C HIS A 198 -17.91 5.40 -1.45
N PHE A 199 -16.72 5.49 -2.04
CA PHE A 199 -15.85 6.65 -1.89
C PHE A 199 -15.43 7.17 -3.26
N GLU A 200 -15.79 8.42 -3.57
CA GLU A 200 -15.25 9.14 -4.73
C GLU A 200 -13.76 9.43 -4.52
N ILE A 201 -12.94 9.21 -5.53
CA ILE A 201 -11.54 9.65 -5.55
C ILE A 201 -11.52 11.12 -5.99
N VAL A 202 -11.51 12.04 -5.01
CA VAL A 202 -11.48 13.49 -5.27
C VAL A 202 -10.14 13.88 -5.88
N HIS A 203 -9.05 13.39 -5.27
CA HIS A 203 -7.69 13.62 -5.74
C HIS A 203 -6.77 12.47 -5.35
N ALA A 204 -5.83 12.13 -6.22
CA ALA A 204 -4.77 11.18 -5.91
C ALA A 204 -3.44 11.67 -6.48
N ALA A 205 -2.41 11.72 -5.64
CA ALA A 205 -1.07 12.11 -6.01
C ALA A 205 -0.02 11.24 -5.32
N ALA A 206 1.11 11.04 -6.00
CA ALA A 206 2.32 10.53 -5.40
C ALA A 206 3.51 11.04 -6.23
N GLU A 207 4.52 11.53 -5.55
CA GLU A 207 5.68 12.19 -6.12
C GLU A 207 6.96 11.89 -5.34
N LYS A 208 8.11 12.21 -5.94
CA LYS A 208 9.41 12.18 -5.29
C LYS A 208 9.78 13.58 -4.83
N GLN A 209 10.36 13.67 -3.66
CA GLN A 209 10.92 14.90 -3.12
C GLN A 209 12.38 14.67 -2.71
N PRO A 210 13.23 15.70 -2.81
CA PRO A 210 14.56 15.67 -2.24
C PRO A 210 14.53 15.44 -0.71
N ALA A 211 15.57 14.79 -0.19
CA ALA A 211 15.82 14.65 1.23
C ALA A 211 17.30 14.98 1.51
N ASP A 212 17.63 15.26 2.77
CA ASP A 212 19.00 15.65 3.14
C ASP A 212 19.99 14.48 3.03
N ARG A 213 19.49 13.26 3.24
CA ARG A 213 20.29 12.03 3.19
C ARG A 213 19.48 10.83 2.74
N PRO A 214 20.13 9.76 2.22
CA PRO A 214 19.45 8.51 1.91
C PRO A 214 18.85 7.90 3.19
N ALA A 215 17.61 7.42 3.13
CA ALA A 215 16.95 6.75 4.23
C ALA A 215 17.05 5.22 4.15
N PHE A 216 17.45 4.67 3.00
CA PHE A 216 17.62 3.22 2.83
C PHE A 216 18.54 2.86 1.68
N ASP A 217 19.03 1.61 1.70
CA ASP A 217 19.74 0.96 0.60
C ASP A 217 19.53 -0.56 0.64
N PHE A 218 20.01 -1.28 -0.37
CA PHE A 218 20.10 -2.73 -0.40
C PHE A 218 21.53 -3.18 -0.16
N GLN A 219 21.67 -4.29 0.56
CA GLN A 219 22.95 -4.92 0.84
C GLN A 219 22.85 -6.44 0.77
N ILE A 220 23.99 -7.09 0.51
CA ILE A 220 24.12 -8.53 0.65
C ILE A 220 24.45 -8.83 2.11
N ARG A 221 23.72 -9.78 2.68
CA ARG A 221 24.00 -10.33 4.01
C ARG A 221 24.21 -11.83 3.91
N HIS A 222 25.09 -12.33 4.75
CA HIS A 222 25.39 -13.75 4.87
C HIS A 222 24.80 -14.29 6.17
N ASN A 223 24.47 -15.58 6.16
CA ASN A 223 23.93 -16.29 7.32
C ASN A 223 22.70 -15.61 7.97
N VAL A 224 21.79 -15.13 7.12
CA VAL A 224 20.57 -14.43 7.58
C VAL A 224 19.58 -15.45 8.16
N PRO A 225 19.15 -15.29 9.44
CA PRO A 225 18.09 -16.12 9.98
C PRO A 225 16.80 -15.91 9.19
N LEU A 226 16.05 -16.97 8.94
CA LEU A 226 14.78 -16.93 8.23
C LEU A 226 13.69 -17.59 9.06
N PRO A 227 12.47 -17.07 9.01
CA PRO A 227 11.32 -17.79 9.53
C PRO A 227 11.08 -19.05 8.71
N ALA A 228 11.14 -20.22 9.35
CA ALA A 228 10.75 -21.49 8.75
C ALA A 228 9.28 -21.79 9.04
N ALA A 229 8.68 -22.67 8.25
CA ALA A 229 7.30 -23.10 8.47
C ALA A 229 7.09 -23.60 9.92
N ARG A 230 5.91 -23.33 10.47
CA ARG A 230 5.52 -23.72 11.84
C ARG A 230 6.31 -23.04 12.97
N GLY A 231 6.85 -21.82 12.72
CA GLY A 231 7.54 -21.05 13.76
C GLY A 231 8.99 -21.43 14.02
N GLY A 232 9.57 -22.36 13.22
CA GLY A 232 10.99 -22.72 13.27
C GLY A 232 11.89 -21.60 12.75
N ARG A 233 13.20 -21.85 12.86
CA ARG A 233 14.25 -21.00 12.27
C ARG A 233 14.99 -21.78 11.18
N ASP A 234 15.25 -21.09 10.09
CA ASP A 234 16.10 -21.52 8.99
C ASP A 234 17.19 -20.48 8.77
N GLN A 235 18.09 -20.72 7.82
CA GLN A 235 19.19 -19.80 7.54
C GLN A 235 19.45 -19.72 6.05
N ALA A 236 19.54 -18.51 5.52
CA ALA A 236 20.03 -18.27 4.16
C ALA A 236 21.52 -18.00 4.19
N ALA A 237 22.30 -18.76 3.39
CA ALA A 237 23.74 -18.55 3.26
C ALA A 237 24.06 -17.13 2.77
N GLU A 238 23.29 -16.64 1.80
CA GLU A 238 23.40 -15.29 1.27
C GLU A 238 22.01 -14.75 0.92
N ARG A 239 21.78 -13.45 1.13
CA ARG A 239 20.52 -12.80 0.82
C ARG A 239 20.70 -11.32 0.50
N ILE A 240 19.95 -10.84 -0.49
CA ILE A 240 19.75 -9.40 -0.71
C ILE A 240 18.69 -8.93 0.28
N VAL A 241 19.04 -8.00 1.14
CA VAL A 241 18.16 -7.40 2.13
C VAL A 241 18.22 -5.89 2.05
N TYR A 242 17.17 -5.23 2.51
CA TYR A 242 17.22 -3.79 2.64
C TYR A 242 17.69 -3.36 4.05
N SER A 243 18.38 -2.24 4.06
CA SER A 243 18.85 -1.55 5.26
C SER A 243 18.12 -0.21 5.37
N LEU A 244 17.64 0.11 6.56
CA LEU A 244 16.88 1.33 6.84
C LEU A 244 17.58 2.17 7.90
N ASP A 245 17.62 3.49 7.70
CA ASP A 245 17.87 4.45 8.75
C ASP A 245 16.53 4.78 9.45
N GLY A 246 16.25 4.07 10.53
CA GLY A 246 14.99 4.21 11.27
C GLY A 246 14.77 5.62 11.84
N MET A 247 15.84 6.33 12.21
CA MET A 247 15.76 7.71 12.72
C MET A 247 15.41 8.68 11.60
N ALA A 248 16.09 8.56 10.44
CA ALA A 248 15.76 9.38 9.28
C ALA A 248 14.30 9.19 8.86
N ILE A 249 13.81 7.95 8.85
CA ILE A 249 12.42 7.65 8.48
C ILE A 249 11.44 8.23 9.51
N ALA A 250 11.71 8.10 10.80
CA ALA A 250 10.87 8.64 11.86
C ALA A 250 10.74 10.17 11.79
N GLU A 251 11.74 10.86 11.29
CA GLU A 251 11.73 12.30 11.06
C GLU A 251 11.04 12.69 9.74
N LEU A 252 11.43 12.05 8.65
CA LEU A 252 11.00 12.41 7.29
C LEU A 252 9.56 12.00 7.00
N ALA A 253 9.13 10.80 7.41
CA ALA A 253 7.83 10.26 7.00
C ALA A 253 6.63 11.09 7.51
N PRO A 254 6.58 11.55 8.78
CA PRO A 254 5.47 12.41 9.24
C PRO A 254 5.38 13.73 8.50
N ARG A 255 6.52 14.39 8.25
CA ARG A 255 6.57 15.65 7.49
C ARG A 255 6.13 15.45 6.04
N ALA A 256 6.61 14.39 5.38
CA ALA A 256 6.23 14.06 4.01
C ALA A 256 4.73 13.76 3.88
N MET A 257 4.15 13.00 4.83
CA MET A 257 2.72 12.73 4.85
C MET A 257 1.89 14.01 5.04
N ALA A 258 2.30 14.91 5.93
CA ALA A 258 1.63 16.18 6.15
C ALA A 258 1.72 17.09 4.92
N ALA A 259 2.91 17.22 4.31
CA ALA A 259 3.11 18.00 3.10
C ALA A 259 2.29 17.48 1.91
N ALA A 260 2.25 16.14 1.73
CA ALA A 260 1.41 15.52 0.69
C ALA A 260 -0.08 15.77 0.91
N THR A 261 -0.54 15.80 2.17
CA THR A 261 -1.92 16.13 2.50
C THR A 261 -2.24 17.56 2.13
N ALA A 262 -1.42 18.51 2.57
CA ALA A 262 -1.61 19.93 2.25
C ALA A 262 -1.64 20.20 0.74
N SER A 263 -0.69 19.63 -0.01
CA SER A 263 -0.64 19.75 -1.47
C SER A 263 -1.88 19.16 -2.15
N SER A 264 -2.37 18.02 -1.64
CA SER A 264 -3.54 17.36 -2.21
C SER A 264 -4.85 18.11 -1.89
N LEU A 265 -4.98 18.68 -0.70
CA LEU A 265 -6.12 19.54 -0.34
C LEU A 265 -6.16 20.79 -1.24
N ALA A 266 -5.02 21.47 -1.41
CA ALA A 266 -4.92 22.61 -2.30
C ALA A 266 -5.31 22.26 -3.75
N ALA A 267 -4.80 21.13 -4.27
CA ALA A 267 -5.12 20.67 -5.62
C ALA A 267 -6.60 20.30 -5.81
N ALA A 268 -7.26 19.82 -4.74
CA ALA A 268 -8.67 19.49 -4.71
C ALA A 268 -9.58 20.69 -4.38
N GLN A 269 -9.03 21.87 -4.13
CA GLN A 269 -9.73 23.07 -3.66
C GLN A 269 -10.53 22.80 -2.34
N LEU A 270 -9.92 22.00 -1.47
CA LEU A 270 -10.40 21.72 -0.12
C LEU A 270 -9.54 22.43 0.91
N THR A 271 -10.13 22.72 2.06
CA THR A 271 -9.45 23.28 3.23
C THR A 271 -9.09 22.18 4.24
N PRO A 272 -8.14 22.42 5.14
CA PRO A 272 -7.86 21.49 6.25
C PRO A 272 -9.09 21.12 7.08
N ALA A 273 -10.02 22.06 7.28
CA ALA A 273 -11.24 21.86 8.05
C ALA A 273 -12.28 20.94 7.36
N ASP A 274 -12.13 20.68 6.07
CA ASP A 274 -13.02 19.76 5.33
C ASP A 274 -12.71 18.29 5.62
N VAL A 275 -11.57 17.97 6.25
CA VAL A 275 -11.12 16.59 6.49
C VAL A 275 -11.78 16.02 7.74
N ASP A 276 -12.63 15.00 7.57
CA ASP A 276 -13.28 14.30 8.67
C ASP A 276 -12.44 13.14 9.23
N PHE A 277 -11.68 12.46 8.38
CA PHE A 277 -10.82 11.33 8.76
C PHE A 277 -9.43 11.42 8.13
N VAL A 278 -8.44 10.98 8.89
CA VAL A 278 -7.08 10.76 8.40
C VAL A 278 -6.75 9.28 8.52
N VAL A 279 -6.55 8.61 7.39
CA VAL A 279 -6.19 7.19 7.28
C VAL A 279 -4.77 7.08 6.71
N PRO A 280 -3.73 7.33 7.51
CA PRO A 280 -2.36 7.39 7.01
C PRO A 280 -1.78 6.01 6.79
N HIS A 281 -0.67 5.93 6.06
CA HIS A 281 0.19 4.77 6.04
C HIS A 281 0.55 4.34 7.47
N GLN A 282 0.20 3.10 7.84
CA GLN A 282 0.43 2.51 9.15
C GLN A 282 1.87 1.98 9.25
N ALA A 283 2.84 2.88 9.36
CA ALA A 283 4.27 2.50 9.46
C ALA A 283 4.69 2.02 10.85
N GLY A 284 3.87 2.33 11.85
CA GLY A 284 4.04 2.09 13.28
C GLY A 284 3.29 3.17 14.06
N THR A 285 2.81 2.85 15.25
CA THR A 285 1.94 3.76 16.03
C THR A 285 2.60 5.11 16.33
N GLY A 286 3.92 5.11 16.58
CA GLY A 286 4.69 6.32 16.81
C GLY A 286 4.73 7.24 15.60
N ILE A 287 5.03 6.70 14.40
CA ILE A 287 5.07 7.50 13.16
C ILE A 287 3.69 8.06 12.85
N VAL A 288 2.63 7.26 13.00
CA VAL A 288 1.24 7.73 12.77
C VAL A 288 0.88 8.87 13.74
N ARG A 289 1.24 8.74 15.03
CA ARG A 289 1.03 9.81 16.02
C ARG A 289 1.76 11.10 15.65
N PHE A 290 3.03 11.02 15.26
CA PHE A 290 3.77 12.19 14.82
C PHE A 290 3.20 12.79 13.52
N THR A 291 2.67 11.98 12.63
CA THR A 291 1.93 12.46 11.44
C THR A 291 0.70 13.26 11.86
N GLY A 292 -0.08 12.77 12.85
CA GLY A 292 -1.22 13.50 13.40
C GLY A 292 -0.80 14.86 13.94
N MET A 293 0.26 14.94 14.74
CA MET A 293 0.78 16.22 15.28
C MET A 293 1.18 17.21 14.17
N GLN A 294 1.80 16.73 13.08
CA GLN A 294 2.14 17.59 11.93
C GLN A 294 0.88 18.08 11.20
N LEU A 295 -0.13 17.22 11.05
CA LEU A 295 -1.40 17.57 10.42
C LEU A 295 -2.20 18.56 11.27
N ASP A 296 -2.24 18.37 12.59
CA ASP A 296 -2.86 19.31 13.53
C ASP A 296 -2.26 20.71 13.40
N SER A 297 -0.93 20.82 13.24
CA SER A 297 -0.26 22.10 13.03
C SER A 297 -0.64 22.79 11.71
N LEU A 298 -1.18 22.04 10.75
CA LEU A 298 -1.70 22.54 9.48
C LEU A 298 -3.22 22.79 9.51
N GLY A 299 -3.87 22.60 10.67
CA GLY A 299 -5.32 22.77 10.84
C GLY A 299 -6.15 21.56 10.39
N VAL A 300 -5.53 20.39 10.15
CA VAL A 300 -6.25 19.15 9.82
C VAL A 300 -6.54 18.42 11.12
N HIS A 301 -7.79 18.46 11.59
CA HIS A 301 -8.24 17.89 12.85
C HIS A 301 -9.17 16.68 12.69
N GLY A 302 -9.17 16.04 11.51
CA GLY A 302 -9.95 14.83 11.25
C GLY A 302 -9.53 13.67 12.17
N GLU A 303 -10.46 12.74 12.41
CA GLU A 303 -10.21 11.56 13.25
C GLU A 303 -9.05 10.73 12.70
N LEU A 304 -7.97 10.57 13.49
CA LEU A 304 -6.77 9.86 13.08
C LEU A 304 -6.90 8.35 13.32
N VAL A 305 -6.84 7.56 12.25
CA VAL A 305 -6.78 6.10 12.33
C VAL A 305 -5.35 5.65 12.65
N ASN A 306 -5.19 4.95 13.77
CA ASN A 306 -3.90 4.45 14.27
C ASN A 306 -4.04 3.04 14.88
N GLY A 307 -2.92 2.36 15.09
CA GLY A 307 -2.85 1.10 15.84
C GLY A 307 -3.11 -0.17 15.03
N LEU A 308 -3.37 -0.07 13.73
CA LEU A 308 -3.68 -1.24 12.89
C LEU A 308 -2.46 -2.13 12.60
N VAL A 309 -1.27 -1.73 13.02
CA VAL A 309 -0.03 -2.50 12.85
C VAL A 309 0.16 -3.61 13.86
N ALA A 310 -0.61 -3.64 14.95
CA ALA A 310 -0.38 -4.52 16.09
C ALA A 310 -0.20 -6.00 15.67
N HIS A 311 -1.06 -6.47 14.78
CA HIS A 311 -1.03 -7.86 14.33
C HIS A 311 -0.64 -8.06 12.87
N THR A 312 -0.44 -6.99 12.12
CA THR A 312 -0.07 -7.07 10.70
C THR A 312 1.39 -6.72 10.45
N GLY A 313 2.00 -5.96 11.36
CA GLY A 313 3.22 -5.22 11.07
C GLY A 313 2.99 -4.13 10.02
N ASN A 314 4.05 -3.50 9.57
CA ASN A 314 4.00 -2.57 8.45
C ASN A 314 3.89 -3.35 7.14
N VAL A 315 2.72 -3.33 6.53
CA VAL A 315 2.43 -4.02 5.26
C VAL A 315 2.66 -3.12 4.03
N SER A 316 3.53 -2.12 4.16
CA SER A 316 3.97 -1.23 3.08
C SER A 316 2.79 -0.67 2.26
N ALA A 317 2.77 -0.84 0.93
CA ALA A 317 1.71 -0.33 0.05
C ALA A 317 0.30 -0.89 0.35
N CYS A 318 0.20 -2.06 1.00
CA CYS A 318 -1.09 -2.61 1.46
C CYS A 318 -1.67 -1.89 2.68
N SER A 319 -0.90 -1.05 3.35
CA SER A 319 -1.29 -0.40 4.61
C SER A 319 -2.55 0.46 4.48
N VAL A 320 -2.60 1.34 3.48
CA VAL A 320 -3.77 2.22 3.28
C VAL A 320 -5.01 1.43 2.88
N PRO A 321 -5.01 0.53 1.86
CA PRO A 321 -6.19 -0.26 1.55
C PRO A 321 -6.63 -1.18 2.71
N HIS A 322 -5.70 -1.70 3.52
CA HIS A 322 -6.02 -2.44 4.74
C HIS A 322 -6.74 -1.55 5.76
N ALA A 323 -6.17 -0.36 6.05
CA ALA A 323 -6.76 0.57 7.00
C ALA A 323 -8.15 1.05 6.56
N LEU A 324 -8.32 1.37 5.27
CA LEU A 324 -9.62 1.71 4.69
C LEU A 324 -10.63 0.57 4.85
N ALA A 325 -10.25 -0.68 4.52
CA ALA A 325 -11.14 -1.83 4.64
C ALA A 325 -11.56 -2.07 6.09
N HIS A 326 -10.62 -1.94 7.04
CA HIS A 326 -10.87 -2.15 8.46
C HIS A 326 -11.79 -1.08 9.06
N THR A 327 -11.63 0.17 8.64
CA THR A 327 -12.41 1.30 9.17
C THR A 327 -13.63 1.64 8.30
N TRP A 328 -13.86 0.90 7.21
CA TRP A 328 -14.86 1.17 6.18
C TRP A 328 -16.22 1.61 6.69
N PRO A 329 -16.87 0.90 7.65
CA PRO A 329 -18.24 1.25 8.05
C PRO A 329 -18.37 2.60 8.78
N ARG A 330 -17.27 3.09 9.37
CA ARG A 330 -17.29 4.33 10.17
C ARG A 330 -16.79 5.56 9.41
N LEU A 331 -16.16 5.38 8.24
CA LEU A 331 -15.66 6.50 7.46
C LEU A 331 -16.82 7.30 6.85
N ARG A 332 -16.73 8.61 6.91
CA ARG A 332 -17.73 9.54 6.35
C ARG A 332 -17.03 10.82 5.88
N GLY A 333 -17.75 11.67 5.16
CA GLY A 333 -17.23 12.96 4.70
C GLY A 333 -15.98 12.83 3.84
N VAL A 334 -14.99 13.65 4.11
CA VAL A 334 -13.69 13.66 3.42
C VAL A 334 -12.66 12.87 4.21
N VAL A 335 -12.01 11.93 3.54
CA VAL A 335 -10.98 11.06 4.12
C VAL A 335 -9.65 11.36 3.43
N ALA A 336 -8.65 11.77 4.19
CA ALA A 336 -7.28 11.95 3.70
C ALA A 336 -6.45 10.70 3.99
N CYS A 337 -5.81 10.15 2.96
CA CYS A 337 -4.97 8.94 3.05
C CYS A 337 -3.51 9.27 2.70
N PRO A 338 -2.76 9.93 3.58
CA PRO A 338 -1.37 10.27 3.32
C PRO A 338 -0.45 9.05 3.41
N THR A 339 0.56 9.04 2.56
CA THR A 339 1.59 8.00 2.50
C THR A 339 2.97 8.63 2.39
N ALA A 340 3.95 8.00 3.01
CA ALA A 340 5.37 8.31 2.80
C ALA A 340 6.13 7.01 2.63
N ALA A 341 7.21 7.06 1.86
CA ALA A 341 8.11 5.93 1.68
C ALA A 341 9.54 6.41 1.44
N VAL A 342 10.48 5.51 1.63
CA VAL A 342 11.86 5.69 1.21
C VAL A 342 11.92 5.98 -0.30
N GLY A 343 12.90 6.75 -0.72
CA GLY A 343 13.13 7.07 -2.13
C GLY A 343 13.81 5.94 -2.91
N SER A 344 14.66 6.29 -3.84
CA SER A 344 15.51 5.33 -4.54
C SER A 344 16.66 4.84 -3.64
N PRO A 345 17.13 3.58 -3.79
CA PRO A 345 18.24 3.04 -2.98
C PRO A 345 19.48 3.93 -3.06
N GLY A 346 20.06 4.25 -1.90
CA GLY A 346 21.25 5.08 -1.79
C GLY A 346 21.09 6.53 -2.27
N ARG A 347 19.85 6.99 -2.51
CA ARG A 347 19.57 8.36 -2.95
C ARG A 347 18.91 9.19 -1.85
N PRO A 348 19.26 10.49 -1.74
CA PRO A 348 18.63 11.43 -0.80
C PRO A 348 17.25 11.86 -1.33
N GLU A 349 16.31 10.95 -1.31
CA GLU A 349 14.95 11.14 -1.81
C GLU A 349 13.93 10.54 -0.82
N VAL A 350 12.75 11.12 -0.75
CA VAL A 350 11.57 10.59 -0.09
C VAL A 350 10.43 10.52 -1.11
N LEU A 351 9.64 9.45 -1.04
CA LEU A 351 8.37 9.39 -1.75
C LEU A 351 7.27 9.87 -0.81
N GLN A 352 6.38 10.68 -1.34
CA GLN A 352 5.20 11.13 -0.62
C GLN A 352 3.97 11.03 -1.53
N GLY A 353 2.80 10.86 -0.93
CA GLY A 353 1.53 10.82 -1.64
C GLY A 353 0.36 11.00 -0.71
N CYS A 354 -0.76 11.42 -1.29
CA CYS A 354 -2.03 11.44 -0.60
C CYS A 354 -3.16 11.10 -1.57
N VAL A 355 -4.15 10.38 -1.06
CA VAL A 355 -5.43 10.17 -1.73
C VAL A 355 -6.49 10.85 -0.90
N LEU A 356 -7.27 11.74 -1.53
CA LEU A 356 -8.46 12.32 -0.92
C LEU A 356 -9.69 11.60 -1.45
N LEU A 357 -10.45 11.05 -0.53
CA LEU A 357 -11.70 10.35 -0.78
C LEU A 357 -12.87 11.14 -0.22
N ARG A 358 -14.04 11.03 -0.85
CA ARG A 358 -15.28 11.57 -0.32
C ARG A 358 -16.32 10.47 -0.25
N ALA A 359 -16.88 10.25 0.93
CA ALA A 359 -17.98 9.31 1.12
C ALA A 359 -19.18 9.72 0.27
N THR A 360 -19.78 8.75 -0.43
CA THR A 360 -20.96 8.99 -1.26
C THR A 360 -22.26 8.82 -0.46
N PRO A 361 -23.39 9.31 -0.95
CA PRO A 361 -24.69 9.01 -0.34
C PRO A 361 -25.01 7.51 -0.28
N HIS A 362 -24.44 6.71 -1.18
CA HIS A 362 -24.58 5.25 -1.14
C HIS A 362 -23.87 4.65 0.08
N HIS A 363 -22.66 5.12 0.39
CA HIS A 363 -21.91 4.69 1.57
C HIS A 363 -22.67 5.05 2.86
N ALA A 364 -23.19 6.28 2.96
CA ALA A 364 -23.92 6.76 4.13
C ALA A 364 -25.23 6.00 4.43
N ARG A 365 -25.78 5.29 3.44
CA ARG A 365 -27.02 4.49 3.59
C ARG A 365 -26.78 3.03 3.99
N GLN A 366 -25.54 2.56 4.03
CA GLN A 366 -25.31 1.23 4.55
C GLN A 366 -25.64 1.23 6.05
N PRO A 367 -26.48 0.28 6.53
CA PRO A 367 -26.70 0.14 7.96
C PRO A 367 -25.33 -0.06 8.61
N GLY A 368 -24.95 0.88 9.46
CA GLY A 368 -23.74 0.79 10.23
C GLY A 368 -23.74 -0.56 10.92
N VAL A 369 -22.66 -1.33 10.77
CA VAL A 369 -22.36 -2.34 11.76
C VAL A 369 -22.31 -1.56 13.06
N ALA A 370 -23.31 -1.79 13.93
CA ALA A 370 -23.43 -1.14 15.22
C ALA A 370 -22.08 -1.21 15.92
N ALA A 371 -21.66 -0.06 16.42
CA ALA A 371 -20.44 0.12 17.16
C ALA A 371 -20.36 -0.85 18.36
#